data_cfa25e113de932017efaa9713b161f0e
#
_entry.id   cfa25e113de932017efaa9713b161f0e
#
_cell.length_a   1.000
_cell.length_b   1.000
_cell.length_c   1.000
_cell.angle_alpha   90.00
_cell.angle_beta   90.00
_cell.angle_gamma   90.00
#
_symmetry.space_group_name_H-M   'P 1'
#
loop_
_entity.id
_entity.type
_entity.pdbx_description
1 polymer ?
#
loop_
_entity_poly.entity_id
_entity_poly.type
_entity_poly.pdbx_seq_one_letter_code
_entity_poly.pdbx_strand_id
1 'polypeptide(L)'
;MKQFFCLGTYTEPILFGTGEVFQGKGKGVSICSFEDGKIETLTTLPVRNPSFVAIDEEQRKIYAVNEMKEYGGAFGGGLTQIGYEPDGTMQIEADFNTAGTDPCHVEIAPNGAFVSVANFASGAVTIFPRDTQGNLRADK
;
A
#
# COMPACT_ATOMS: atom_id res chain seq x y z
N MET A 1 26.39 -4.05 6.09
CA MET A 1 25.36 -5.07 5.75
C MET A 1 24.30 -4.41 4.90
N LYS A 2 23.95 -5.00 3.77
CA LYS A 2 22.92 -4.51 2.89
C LYS A 2 21.53 -4.79 3.47
N GLN A 3 20.74 -3.75 3.63
CA GLN A 3 19.36 -3.84 4.11
C GLN A 3 18.40 -3.53 2.97
N PHE A 4 17.21 -4.13 3.00
CA PHE A 4 16.17 -3.89 2.01
C PHE A 4 14.95 -3.29 2.69
N PHE A 5 14.26 -2.42 1.97
CA PHE A 5 13.02 -1.82 2.44
C PHE A 5 12.08 -1.50 1.28
N CYS A 6 10.82 -1.32 1.60
CA CYS A 6 9.78 -0.94 0.65
C CYS A 6 9.43 0.54 0.83
N LEU A 7 9.27 1.25 -0.27
CA LEU A 7 8.92 2.66 -0.28
C LEU A 7 7.66 2.89 -1.10
N GLY A 8 6.65 3.50 -0.48
CA GLY A 8 5.47 4.02 -1.17
C GLY A 8 5.61 5.52 -1.42
N THR A 9 5.00 6.02 -2.49
CA THR A 9 5.08 7.43 -2.90
C THR A 9 3.76 7.93 -3.45
N TYR A 10 3.47 9.23 -3.30
CA TYR A 10 2.38 9.85 -4.06
C TYR A 10 2.72 9.92 -5.54
N THR A 11 1.81 9.47 -6.38
CA THR A 11 2.00 9.40 -7.85
C THR A 11 1.11 10.37 -8.62
N GLU A 12 0.08 10.92 -7.98
CA GLU A 12 -0.95 11.78 -8.57
C GLU A 12 -1.22 12.99 -7.66
N PRO A 13 -1.94 14.01 -8.14
CA PRO A 13 -2.39 15.09 -7.29
C PRO A 13 -3.25 14.57 -6.13
N ILE A 14 -2.99 15.04 -4.93
CA ILE A 14 -3.79 14.75 -3.74
C ILE A 14 -4.17 16.07 -3.04
N LEU A 15 -5.44 16.19 -2.68
CA LEU A 15 -5.97 17.31 -1.90
C LEU A 15 -5.83 16.98 -0.42
N PHE A 16 -4.98 17.74 0.28
CA PHE A 16 -4.85 17.65 1.74
C PHE A 16 -6.01 18.33 2.47
N GLY A 17 -6.19 17.98 3.74
CA GLY A 17 -7.18 18.61 4.61
C GLY A 17 -6.97 20.11 4.84
N THR A 18 -5.81 20.65 4.51
CA THR A 18 -5.49 22.10 4.51
C THR A 18 -6.10 22.85 3.32
N GLY A 19 -6.65 22.13 2.33
CA GLY A 19 -7.12 22.70 1.07
C GLY A 19 -6.04 22.85 0.00
N GLU A 20 -4.81 22.47 0.31
CA GLU A 20 -3.69 22.46 -0.66
C GLU A 20 -3.68 21.20 -1.49
N VAL A 21 -3.34 21.33 -2.78
CA VAL A 21 -3.12 20.20 -3.68
C VAL A 21 -1.62 19.93 -3.76
N PHE A 22 -1.21 18.74 -3.33
CA PHE A 22 0.15 18.25 -3.51
C PHE A 22 0.23 17.46 -4.81
N GLN A 23 1.19 17.80 -5.66
CA GLN A 23 1.46 17.07 -6.89
C GLN A 23 2.42 15.92 -6.62
N GLY A 24 1.93 14.70 -6.60
CA GLY A 24 2.74 13.50 -6.45
C GLY A 24 3.74 13.35 -7.61
N LYS A 25 4.98 13.03 -7.30
CA LYS A 25 6.08 12.87 -8.27
C LYS A 25 6.65 11.45 -8.29
N GLY A 26 6.17 10.60 -7.41
CA GLY A 26 6.59 9.20 -7.33
C GLY A 26 6.02 8.36 -8.46
N LYS A 27 6.46 7.11 -8.53
CA LYS A 27 6.05 6.17 -9.58
C LYS A 27 5.25 4.97 -9.07
N GLY A 28 5.13 4.83 -7.75
CA GLY A 28 4.41 3.72 -7.12
C GLY A 28 5.15 3.15 -5.91
N VAL A 29 5.19 1.83 -5.82
CA VAL A 29 5.89 1.08 -4.77
C VAL A 29 7.25 0.65 -5.29
N SER A 30 8.30 0.92 -4.51
CA SER A 30 9.67 0.53 -4.84
C SER A 30 10.25 -0.38 -3.78
N ILE A 31 11.05 -1.35 -4.21
CA ILE A 31 11.99 -2.05 -3.34
C ILE A 31 13.36 -1.38 -3.48
N CYS A 32 13.89 -0.99 -2.35
CA CYS A 32 15.16 -0.27 -2.25
C CYS A 32 16.16 -1.04 -1.38
N SER A 33 17.42 -0.78 -1.58
CA SER A 33 18.50 -1.24 -0.69
C SER A 33 19.17 -0.06 -0.01
N PHE A 34 19.68 -0.31 1.18
CA PHE A 34 20.52 0.61 1.94
C PHE A 34 21.80 -0.06 2.36
N GLU A 35 22.93 0.51 1.99
CA GLU A 35 24.27 0.03 2.36
C GLU A 35 25.25 1.19 2.37
N ASP A 36 26.07 1.29 3.41
CA ASP A 36 27.12 2.31 3.55
C ASP A 36 26.65 3.76 3.29
N GLY A 37 25.47 4.09 3.81
CA GLY A 37 24.88 5.42 3.67
C GLY A 37 24.27 5.71 2.30
N LYS A 38 24.20 4.73 1.41
CA LYS A 38 23.63 4.86 0.06
C LYS A 38 22.32 4.11 -0.06
N ILE A 39 21.36 4.74 -0.73
CA ILE A 39 20.07 4.14 -1.09
C ILE A 39 20.04 3.93 -2.60
N GLU A 40 19.67 2.72 -3.00
CA GLU A 40 19.45 2.38 -4.40
C GLU A 40 18.04 1.82 -4.59
N THR A 41 17.34 2.32 -5.62
CA THR A 41 16.07 1.75 -6.05
C THR A 41 16.34 0.55 -6.95
N LEU A 42 15.89 -0.63 -6.54
CA LEU A 42 16.11 -1.87 -7.29
C LEU A 42 15.00 -2.15 -8.29
N THR A 43 13.75 -2.05 -7.84
CA THR A 43 12.55 -2.29 -8.66
C THR A 43 11.47 -1.28 -8.28
N THR A 44 10.59 -0.95 -9.23
CA THR A 44 9.42 -0.10 -9.00
C THR A 44 8.22 -0.69 -9.71
N LEU A 45 7.11 -0.81 -8.97
CA LEU A 45 5.81 -1.24 -9.49
C LEU A 45 4.89 -0.03 -9.54
N PRO A 46 4.28 0.30 -10.69
CA PRO A 46 3.27 1.34 -10.76
C PRO A 46 2.04 0.99 -9.91
N VAL A 47 1.79 1.82 -8.91
CA VAL A 47 0.63 1.74 -8.00
C VAL A 47 0.17 3.17 -7.75
N ARG A 48 -1.13 3.40 -7.72
CA ARG A 48 -1.69 4.75 -7.54
C ARG A 48 -1.62 5.17 -6.07
N ASN A 49 -0.95 6.29 -5.79
CA ASN A 49 -0.82 6.92 -4.47
C ASN A 49 -0.58 5.95 -3.29
N PRO A 50 0.41 5.06 -3.36
CA PRO A 50 0.72 4.15 -2.25
C PRO A 50 1.43 4.91 -1.13
N SER A 51 0.68 5.65 -0.32
CA SER A 51 1.25 6.54 0.72
C SER A 51 1.73 5.79 1.95
N PHE A 52 1.25 4.57 2.17
CA PHE A 52 1.67 3.70 3.26
C PHE A 52 1.65 2.24 2.83
N VAL A 53 2.60 1.46 3.33
CA VAL A 53 2.73 0.02 3.02
C VAL A 53 2.97 -0.79 4.28
N ALA A 54 2.48 -2.03 4.29
CA ALA A 54 2.80 -3.05 5.27
C ALA A 54 3.35 -4.28 4.54
N ILE A 55 4.34 -4.94 5.14
CA ILE A 55 5.04 -6.07 4.52
C ILE A 55 4.88 -7.32 5.39
N ASP A 56 4.54 -8.42 4.75
CA ASP A 56 4.63 -9.77 5.29
C ASP A 56 5.78 -10.49 4.57
N GLU A 57 6.92 -10.60 5.24
CA GLU A 57 8.10 -11.24 4.66
C GLU A 57 7.93 -12.75 4.52
N GLU A 58 7.19 -13.38 5.42
CA GLU A 58 6.97 -14.83 5.39
C GLU A 58 6.15 -15.23 4.17
N GLN A 59 5.06 -14.52 3.90
CA GLN A 59 4.18 -14.78 2.76
C GLN A 59 4.60 -14.00 1.49
N ARG A 60 5.61 -13.16 1.59
CA ARG A 60 6.09 -12.27 0.50
C ARG A 60 4.98 -11.44 -0.10
N LYS A 61 4.23 -10.76 0.78
CA LYS A 61 3.15 -9.84 0.43
C LYS A 61 3.46 -8.42 0.86
N ILE A 62 3.07 -7.48 0.04
CA ILE A 62 3.04 -6.06 0.36
C ILE A 62 1.59 -5.60 0.22
N TYR A 63 1.10 -4.90 1.23
CA TYR A 63 -0.22 -4.25 1.20
C TYR A 63 0.01 -2.76 1.14
N ALA A 64 -0.43 -2.13 0.06
CA ALA A 64 -0.27 -0.70 -0.17
C ALA A 64 -1.63 -0.02 -0.20
N VAL A 65 -1.85 0.99 0.64
CA VAL A 65 -3.05 1.83 0.51
C VAL A 65 -2.97 2.64 -0.78
N ASN A 66 -4.13 2.94 -1.34
CA ASN A 66 -4.24 3.93 -2.42
C ASN A 66 -4.99 5.13 -1.84
N GLU A 67 -4.25 6.15 -1.40
CA GLU A 67 -4.78 7.33 -0.72
C GLU A 67 -5.53 8.21 -1.70
N MET A 68 -6.82 7.97 -1.81
CA MET A 68 -7.71 8.55 -2.81
C MET A 68 -9.14 8.65 -2.27
N LYS A 69 -9.96 9.46 -2.92
CA LYS A 69 -11.39 9.61 -2.61
C LYS A 69 -12.28 8.75 -3.50
N GLU A 70 -11.75 8.31 -4.62
CA GLU A 70 -12.39 7.42 -5.59
C GLU A 70 -11.39 6.42 -6.11
N TYR A 71 -11.73 5.15 -6.12
CA TYR A 71 -10.88 4.06 -6.59
C TYR A 71 -11.72 3.00 -7.31
N GLY A 72 -11.25 2.60 -8.50
CA GLY A 72 -11.98 1.64 -9.31
C GLY A 72 -13.35 2.15 -9.80
N GLY A 73 -13.50 3.47 -9.96
CA GLY A 73 -14.77 4.10 -10.40
C GLY A 73 -15.84 4.18 -9.32
N ALA A 74 -15.49 3.98 -8.04
CA ALA A 74 -16.40 4.03 -6.92
C ALA A 74 -15.87 4.91 -5.79
N PHE A 75 -16.77 5.42 -4.96
CA PHE A 75 -16.41 6.12 -3.73
C PHE A 75 -15.50 5.28 -2.84
N GLY A 76 -14.47 5.90 -2.28
CA GLY A 76 -13.50 5.28 -1.38
C GLY A 76 -12.11 5.19 -2.01
N GLY A 77 -11.11 5.04 -1.17
CA GLY A 77 -9.75 4.76 -1.59
C GLY A 77 -9.54 3.27 -1.87
N GLY A 78 -8.30 2.88 -2.06
CA GLY A 78 -7.95 1.51 -2.41
C GLY A 78 -6.99 0.84 -1.43
N LEU A 79 -6.90 -0.47 -1.58
CA LEU A 79 -5.85 -1.30 -1.00
C LEU A 79 -5.37 -2.27 -2.07
N THR A 80 -4.10 -2.20 -2.42
CA THR A 80 -3.46 -3.06 -3.41
C THR A 80 -2.65 -4.14 -2.71
N GLN A 81 -2.93 -5.39 -3.03
CA GLN A 81 -2.12 -6.54 -2.61
C GLN A 81 -1.09 -6.83 -3.68
N ILE A 82 0.16 -6.88 -3.28
CA ILE A 82 1.32 -7.10 -4.15
C ILE A 82 2.05 -8.36 -3.67
N GLY A 83 2.37 -9.26 -4.59
CA GLY A 83 3.31 -10.35 -4.37
C GLY A 83 4.71 -9.93 -4.81
N TYR A 84 5.75 -10.38 -4.10
CA TYR A 84 7.12 -10.16 -4.52
C TYR A 84 7.97 -11.43 -4.43
N GLU A 85 8.99 -11.49 -5.27
CA GLU A 85 9.95 -12.59 -5.30
C GLU A 85 11.27 -12.19 -4.63
N PRO A 86 12.13 -13.15 -4.23
CA PRO A 86 13.42 -12.85 -3.62
C PRO A 86 14.36 -11.97 -4.46
N ASP A 87 14.17 -11.98 -5.79
CA ASP A 87 14.93 -11.13 -6.71
C ASP A 87 14.43 -9.68 -6.80
N GLY A 88 13.35 -9.34 -6.06
CA GLY A 88 12.72 -8.03 -6.06
C GLY A 88 11.64 -7.82 -7.11
N THR A 89 11.34 -8.80 -7.93
CA THR A 89 10.20 -8.74 -8.86
C THR A 89 8.89 -8.63 -8.10
N MET A 90 8.06 -7.65 -8.46
CA MET A 90 6.74 -7.41 -7.85
C MET A 90 5.63 -7.53 -8.89
N GLN A 91 4.46 -7.97 -8.44
CA GLN A 91 3.25 -7.98 -9.25
C GLN A 91 2.01 -7.67 -8.41
N ILE A 92 1.05 -6.96 -8.99
CA ILE A 92 -0.27 -6.76 -8.38
C ILE A 92 -1.03 -8.08 -8.45
N GLU A 93 -1.50 -8.55 -7.30
CA GLU A 93 -2.29 -9.78 -7.20
C GLU A 93 -3.78 -9.51 -7.05
N ALA A 94 -4.13 -8.42 -6.37
CA ALA A 94 -5.52 -8.01 -6.14
C ALA A 94 -5.60 -6.54 -5.76
N ASP A 95 -6.74 -5.92 -6.06
CA ASP A 95 -7.11 -4.57 -5.69
C ASP A 95 -8.48 -4.57 -5.01
N PHE A 96 -8.62 -3.74 -3.97
CA PHE A 96 -9.86 -3.60 -3.20
C PHE A 96 -10.19 -2.14 -2.99
N ASN A 97 -11.49 -1.81 -3.00
CA ASN A 97 -11.97 -0.53 -2.51
C ASN A 97 -12.14 -0.60 -0.99
N THR A 98 -11.65 0.40 -0.25
CA THR A 98 -11.71 0.42 1.21
C THR A 98 -13.06 0.90 1.78
N ALA A 99 -13.96 1.37 0.92
CA ALA A 99 -15.25 1.97 1.30
C ALA A 99 -15.14 3.21 2.21
N GLY A 100 -13.93 3.69 2.45
CA GLY A 100 -13.62 4.93 3.15
C GLY A 100 -12.66 5.77 2.32
N THR A 101 -12.55 7.06 2.61
CA THR A 101 -11.73 7.97 1.81
C THR A 101 -10.40 8.29 2.48
N ASP A 102 -9.40 8.52 1.64
CA ASP A 102 -8.03 8.84 2.01
C ASP A 102 -7.44 7.81 3.00
N PRO A 103 -7.38 6.52 2.62
CA PRO A 103 -6.67 5.53 3.42
C PRO A 103 -5.19 5.90 3.49
N CYS A 104 -4.68 6.06 4.71
CA CYS A 104 -3.33 6.58 4.95
C CYS A 104 -2.48 5.68 5.85
N HIS A 105 -3.03 4.58 6.33
CA HIS A 105 -2.31 3.62 7.16
C HIS A 105 -2.87 2.22 6.94
N VAL A 106 -2.00 1.23 6.89
CA VAL A 106 -2.33 -0.19 6.81
C VAL A 106 -1.46 -0.97 7.78
N GLU A 107 -2.07 -1.91 8.48
CA GLU A 107 -1.38 -2.75 9.45
C GLU A 107 -1.86 -4.21 9.37
N ILE A 108 -0.93 -5.14 9.48
CA ILE A 108 -1.22 -6.57 9.58
C ILE A 108 -1.45 -6.89 11.05
N ALA A 109 -2.56 -7.55 11.38
CA ALA A 109 -2.84 -8.00 12.73
C ALA A 109 -1.71 -8.92 13.25
N PRO A 110 -1.36 -8.85 14.54
CA PRO A 110 -0.25 -9.65 15.10
C PRO A 110 -0.40 -11.17 14.87
N ASN A 111 -1.62 -11.67 14.85
CA ASN A 111 -1.92 -13.07 14.55
C ASN A 111 -2.03 -13.38 13.05
N GLY A 112 -1.83 -12.39 12.17
CA GLY A 112 -1.93 -12.55 10.73
C GLY A 112 -3.35 -12.72 10.17
N ALA A 113 -4.39 -12.63 11.00
CA ALA A 113 -5.76 -12.97 10.59
C ALA A 113 -6.42 -11.94 9.67
N PHE A 114 -5.98 -10.69 9.74
CA PHE A 114 -6.55 -9.61 8.93
C PHE A 114 -5.55 -8.48 8.70
N VAL A 115 -5.90 -7.61 7.77
CA VAL A 115 -5.26 -6.31 7.55
C VAL A 115 -6.27 -5.23 7.90
N SER A 116 -5.87 -4.23 8.66
CA SER A 116 -6.67 -3.05 8.98
C SER A 116 -6.19 -1.84 8.20
N VAL A 117 -7.11 -1.02 7.72
CA VAL A 117 -6.86 0.20 6.98
C VAL A 117 -7.57 1.36 7.67
N ALA A 118 -6.82 2.40 8.02
CA ALA A 118 -7.39 3.66 8.53
C ALA A 118 -7.67 4.61 7.37
N ASN A 119 -8.93 5.00 7.22
CA ASN A 119 -9.39 5.96 6.20
C ASN A 119 -9.56 7.32 6.87
N PHE A 120 -8.60 8.22 6.67
CA PHE A 120 -8.49 9.47 7.41
C PHE A 120 -9.70 10.40 7.22
N ALA A 121 -10.04 10.73 5.98
CA ALA A 121 -11.03 11.76 5.72
C ALA A 121 -12.47 11.33 6.06
N SER A 122 -12.79 10.05 5.92
CA SER A 122 -14.10 9.52 6.31
C SER A 122 -14.19 9.08 7.77
N GLY A 123 -13.06 9.05 8.51
CA GLY A 123 -13.02 8.61 9.90
C GLY A 123 -13.42 7.14 10.11
N ALA A 124 -13.10 6.29 9.15
CA ALA A 124 -13.50 4.88 9.13
C ALA A 124 -12.29 3.95 9.18
N VAL A 125 -12.50 2.74 9.71
CA VAL A 125 -11.53 1.64 9.64
C VAL A 125 -12.14 0.51 8.82
N THR A 126 -11.37 -0.01 7.87
CA THR A 126 -11.76 -1.16 7.05
C THR A 126 -10.92 -2.36 7.41
N ILE A 127 -11.55 -3.51 7.59
CA ILE A 127 -10.90 -4.77 7.91
C ILE A 127 -11.01 -5.72 6.71
N PHE A 128 -9.88 -6.24 6.28
CA PHE A 128 -9.79 -7.25 5.24
C PHE A 128 -9.28 -8.56 5.85
N PRO A 129 -10.11 -9.60 5.97
CA PRO A 129 -9.64 -10.90 6.39
C PRO A 129 -8.53 -11.44 5.50
N ARG A 130 -7.58 -12.16 6.08
CA ARG A 130 -6.49 -12.82 5.37
C ARG A 130 -6.62 -14.34 5.47
N ASP A 131 -6.26 -15.03 4.42
CA ASP A 131 -6.03 -16.48 4.50
C ASP A 131 -4.60 -16.79 5.02
N THR A 132 -4.30 -18.06 5.16
CA THR A 132 -3.00 -18.53 5.65
C THR A 132 -1.83 -18.24 4.71
N GLN A 133 -2.12 -17.88 3.47
CA GLN A 133 -1.13 -17.52 2.45
C GLN A 133 -0.97 -15.99 2.30
N GLY A 134 -1.65 -15.23 3.16
CA GLY A 134 -1.60 -13.78 3.13
C GLY A 134 -2.50 -13.11 2.09
N ASN A 135 -3.38 -13.86 1.43
CA ASN A 135 -4.32 -13.28 0.48
C ASN A 135 -5.48 -12.62 1.20
N LEU A 136 -5.79 -11.39 0.80
CA LEU A 136 -6.93 -10.66 1.33
C LEU A 136 -8.24 -11.19 0.73
N ARG A 137 -9.29 -11.12 1.54
CA ARG A 137 -10.65 -11.43 1.12
C ARG A 137 -11.52 -10.18 1.24
N ALA A 138 -12.25 -9.89 0.18
CA ALA A 138 -13.37 -8.98 0.24
C ALA A 138 -14.60 -9.79 0.65
N ASP A 139 -14.78 -9.98 1.95
CA ASP A 139 -16.01 -10.62 2.42
C ASP A 139 -17.17 -9.64 2.21
N LYS A 140 -18.17 -10.16 1.58
CA LYS A 140 -19.39 -9.42 1.22
C LYS A 140 -20.20 -9.06 2.46
#